data_62fb79e5cb078d1e152ab248929acf2c
#
_entry.id   62fb79e5cb078d1e152ab248929acf2c
#
_cell.length_a   1.000
_cell.length_b   1.000
_cell.length_c   1.000
_cell.angle_alpha   90.00
_cell.angle_beta   90.00
_cell.angle_gamma   90.00
#
_symmetry.space_group_name_H-M   'P 1'
#
loop_
_entity.id
_entity.type
_entity.pdbx_description
1 polymer ?
#
loop_
_entity_poly.entity_id
_entity_poly.type
_entity_poly.pdbx_seq_one_letter_code
_entity_poly.pdbx_strand_id
1 'polypeptide(L)'
;MTRNERIRIIRQHFSLSQRAFGEKIGISSPSVARLESGENNPSEQTIRAICSEFSVRRDWLESGEEPMLFERDEDDLIIDTILADEDDFVRAVLKGIAKTPGGWEKMRQIFTAIQQELDAQKKEPEE
;
A
#
# COMPACT_ATOMS: atom_id res chain seq x y z
N MET A 1 0.41 -22.41 -11.08
CA MET A 1 0.13 -21.02 -11.52
C MET A 1 1.44 -20.30 -11.81
N THR A 2 1.55 -19.71 -12.98
CA THR A 2 2.75 -18.99 -13.38
C THR A 2 2.72 -17.53 -12.91
N ARG A 3 3.88 -16.89 -12.91
CA ARG A 3 4.00 -15.45 -12.62
C ARG A 3 3.13 -14.63 -13.57
N ASN A 4 3.08 -14.99 -14.85
CA ASN A 4 2.26 -14.32 -15.85
C ASN A 4 0.76 -14.40 -15.53
N GLU A 5 0.29 -15.56 -15.08
CA GLU A 5 -1.09 -15.73 -14.62
C GLU A 5 -1.39 -14.90 -13.39
N ARG A 6 -0.44 -14.77 -12.47
CA ARG A 6 -0.59 -13.93 -11.29
C ARG A 6 -0.74 -12.45 -11.64
N ILE A 7 -0.04 -11.98 -12.68
CA ILE A 7 -0.22 -10.60 -13.17
C ILE A 7 -1.68 -10.37 -13.59
N ARG A 8 -2.27 -11.32 -14.28
CA ARG A 8 -3.69 -11.24 -14.67
C ARG A 8 -4.61 -11.20 -13.44
N ILE A 9 -4.31 -12.00 -12.43
CA ILE A 9 -5.07 -12.01 -11.18
C ILE A 9 -5.03 -10.65 -10.49
N ILE A 10 -3.87 -10.00 -10.45
CA ILE A 10 -3.75 -8.64 -9.91
C ILE A 10 -4.68 -7.68 -10.65
N ARG A 11 -4.63 -7.70 -11.97
CA ARG A 11 -5.48 -6.84 -12.79
C ARG A 11 -6.96 -7.06 -12.51
N GLN A 12 -7.38 -8.32 -12.46
CA GLN A 12 -8.77 -8.69 -12.17
C GLN A 12 -9.19 -8.30 -10.76
N HIS A 13 -8.29 -8.45 -9.79
CA HIS A 13 -8.56 -8.06 -8.40
C HIS A 13 -8.94 -6.58 -8.28
N PHE A 14 -8.30 -5.73 -9.04
CA PHE A 14 -8.57 -4.29 -9.06
C PHE A 14 -9.60 -3.88 -10.11
N SER A 15 -10.22 -4.84 -10.78
CA SER A 15 -11.26 -4.61 -11.81
C SER A 15 -10.81 -3.68 -12.94
N LEU A 16 -9.56 -3.84 -13.36
CA LEU A 16 -8.97 -3.01 -14.40
C LEU A 16 -8.98 -3.70 -15.76
N SER A 17 -9.16 -2.92 -16.83
CA SER A 17 -8.90 -3.38 -18.18
C SER A 17 -7.39 -3.51 -18.40
N GLN A 18 -6.98 -4.24 -19.43
CA GLN A 18 -5.57 -4.32 -19.82
C GLN A 18 -4.99 -2.94 -20.11
N ARG A 19 -5.77 -2.07 -20.75
CA ARG A 19 -5.37 -0.70 -21.03
C ARG A 19 -5.15 0.10 -19.75
N ALA A 20 -6.12 0.09 -18.85
CA ALA A 20 -6.04 0.83 -17.59
C ALA A 20 -4.88 0.33 -16.71
N PHE A 21 -4.69 -0.98 -16.66
CA PHE A 21 -3.56 -1.59 -15.95
C PHE A 21 -2.22 -1.15 -16.54
N GLY A 22 -2.10 -1.18 -17.87
CA GLY A 22 -0.90 -0.74 -18.57
C GLY A 22 -0.58 0.73 -18.34
N GLU A 23 -1.59 1.59 -18.34
CA GLU A 23 -1.41 3.02 -18.06
C GLU A 23 -0.82 3.26 -16.67
N LYS A 24 -1.23 2.47 -15.68
CA LYS A 24 -0.72 2.59 -14.31
C LYS A 24 0.73 2.17 -14.17
N ILE A 25 1.19 1.21 -14.95
CA ILE A 25 2.56 0.69 -14.84
C ILE A 25 3.47 1.13 -16.00
N GLY A 26 2.95 1.94 -16.91
CA GLY A 26 3.73 2.55 -17.98
C GLY A 26 3.98 1.67 -19.20
N ILE A 27 3.10 0.69 -19.49
CA ILE A 27 3.20 -0.15 -20.69
C ILE A 27 1.90 -0.13 -21.49
N SER A 28 1.98 -0.53 -22.77
CA SER A 28 0.81 -0.55 -23.65
C SER A 28 -0.13 -1.72 -23.35
N SER A 29 -1.39 -1.57 -23.76
CA SER A 29 -2.37 -2.65 -23.64
C SER A 29 -1.93 -3.96 -24.32
N PRO A 30 -1.41 -3.95 -25.56
CA PRO A 30 -0.85 -5.16 -26.15
C PRO A 30 0.29 -5.78 -25.35
N SER A 31 1.14 -4.96 -24.71
CA SER A 31 2.21 -5.47 -23.84
C SER A 31 1.64 -6.17 -22.62
N VAL A 32 0.57 -5.65 -22.01
CA VAL A 32 -0.11 -6.33 -20.91
C VAL A 32 -0.66 -7.68 -21.36
N ALA A 33 -1.31 -7.73 -22.53
CA ALA A 33 -1.86 -8.97 -23.06
C ALA A 33 -0.77 -10.03 -23.26
N ARG A 34 0.40 -9.66 -23.75
CA ARG A 34 1.52 -10.58 -23.94
C ARG A 34 2.11 -11.07 -22.62
N LEU A 35 2.14 -10.20 -21.60
CA LEU A 35 2.55 -10.62 -20.27
C LEU A 35 1.57 -11.63 -19.68
N GLU A 36 0.28 -11.37 -19.77
CA GLU A 36 -0.74 -12.27 -19.22
C GLU A 36 -0.80 -13.62 -19.91
N SER A 37 -0.57 -13.65 -21.23
CA SER A 37 -0.58 -14.88 -22.02
C SER A 37 0.69 -15.73 -21.86
N GLY A 38 1.73 -15.16 -21.26
CA GLY A 38 3.02 -15.84 -21.14
C GLY A 38 3.93 -15.70 -22.36
N GLU A 39 3.50 -14.96 -23.38
CA GLU A 39 4.30 -14.70 -24.58
C GLU A 39 5.58 -13.93 -24.24
N ASN A 40 5.48 -12.96 -23.32
CA ASN A 40 6.62 -12.20 -22.82
C ASN A 40 6.73 -12.36 -21.31
N ASN A 41 7.97 -12.32 -20.81
CA ASN A 41 8.24 -12.27 -19.38
C ASN A 41 8.35 -10.81 -18.92
N PRO A 42 7.86 -10.47 -17.71
CA PRO A 42 8.02 -9.12 -17.20
C PRO A 42 9.48 -8.80 -16.91
N SER A 43 9.89 -7.58 -17.24
CA SER A 43 11.21 -7.07 -16.85
C SER A 43 11.22 -6.76 -15.35
N GLU A 44 12.42 -6.61 -14.78
CA GLU A 44 12.58 -6.19 -13.39
C GLU A 44 11.86 -4.87 -13.12
N GLN A 45 11.95 -3.92 -14.04
CA GLN A 45 11.29 -2.62 -13.94
C GLN A 45 9.77 -2.78 -13.91
N THR A 46 9.21 -3.65 -14.76
CA THR A 46 7.77 -3.94 -14.77
C THR A 46 7.32 -4.58 -13.47
N ILE A 47 8.08 -5.53 -12.93
CA ILE A 47 7.78 -6.18 -11.66
C ILE A 47 7.73 -5.15 -10.53
N ARG A 48 8.73 -4.28 -10.46
CA ARG A 48 8.78 -3.21 -9.45
C ARG A 48 7.59 -2.25 -9.58
N ALA A 49 7.23 -1.89 -10.80
CA ALA A 49 6.09 -1.01 -11.05
C ALA A 49 4.78 -1.63 -10.58
N ILE A 50 4.56 -2.92 -10.85
CA ILE A 50 3.36 -3.63 -10.41
C ILE A 50 3.31 -3.69 -8.87
N CYS A 51 4.39 -4.09 -8.23
CA CYS A 51 4.44 -4.23 -6.78
C CYS A 51 4.23 -2.87 -6.08
N SER A 52 4.82 -1.80 -6.61
CA SER A 52 4.69 -0.46 -6.06
C SER A 52 3.29 0.11 -6.26
N GLU A 53 2.77 0.05 -7.48
CA GLU A 53 1.49 0.66 -7.83
C GLU A 53 0.30 -0.01 -7.14
N PHE A 54 0.33 -1.33 -7.01
CA PHE A 54 -0.79 -2.11 -6.49
C PHE A 54 -0.57 -2.65 -5.08
N SER A 55 0.54 -2.30 -4.44
CA SER A 55 0.91 -2.79 -3.11
C SER A 55 0.93 -4.32 -3.03
N VAL A 56 1.44 -4.95 -4.09
CA VAL A 56 1.55 -6.40 -4.20
C VAL A 56 2.89 -6.85 -3.62
N ARG A 57 2.88 -7.93 -2.85
CA ARG A 57 4.10 -8.54 -2.34
C ARG A 57 4.84 -9.26 -3.48
N ARG A 58 6.12 -8.96 -3.62
CA ARG A 58 6.95 -9.58 -4.65
C ARG A 58 6.99 -11.10 -4.51
N ASP A 59 7.06 -11.59 -3.28
CA ASP A 59 7.08 -13.03 -3.00
C ASP A 59 5.82 -13.72 -3.52
N TRP A 60 4.65 -13.08 -3.41
CA TRP A 60 3.43 -13.62 -3.99
C TRP A 60 3.50 -13.60 -5.52
N LEU A 61 3.96 -12.52 -6.12
CA LEU A 61 4.02 -12.40 -7.58
C LEU A 61 4.96 -13.45 -8.17
N GLU A 62 6.10 -13.68 -7.58
CA GLU A 62 7.13 -14.57 -8.11
C GLU A 62 6.92 -16.04 -7.74
N SER A 63 6.46 -16.34 -6.54
CA SER A 63 6.37 -17.71 -6.04
C SER A 63 5.00 -18.12 -5.52
N GLY A 64 4.06 -17.20 -5.43
CA GLY A 64 2.71 -17.46 -4.93
C GLY A 64 2.57 -17.51 -3.42
N GLU A 65 3.57 -17.05 -2.67
CA GLU A 65 3.48 -16.96 -1.21
C GLU A 65 2.45 -15.94 -0.78
N GLU A 66 1.39 -16.38 -0.11
CA GLU A 66 0.35 -15.51 0.41
C GLU A 66 0.85 -14.71 1.64
N PRO A 67 0.27 -13.52 1.88
CA PRO A 67 -0.82 -12.88 1.13
C PRO A 67 -0.34 -12.16 -0.14
N MET A 68 -1.27 -11.90 -1.06
CA MET A 68 -1.01 -11.19 -2.30
C MET A 68 -0.60 -9.73 -2.06
N LEU A 69 -1.33 -9.04 -1.20
CA LEU A 69 -1.14 -7.62 -0.92
C LEU A 69 -0.42 -7.41 0.41
N PHE A 70 0.30 -6.30 0.51
CA PHE A 70 0.78 -5.86 1.81
C PHE A 70 -0.41 -5.54 2.70
N GLU A 71 -0.38 -6.04 3.93
CA GLU A 71 -1.37 -5.66 4.93
C GLU A 71 -1.06 -4.26 5.40
N ARG A 72 -2.10 -3.42 5.44
CA ARG A 72 -1.97 -2.08 6.02
C ARG A 72 -2.12 -2.21 7.51
N ASP A 73 -1.09 -1.81 8.25
CA ASP A 73 -1.13 -1.83 9.70
C ASP A 73 -1.90 -0.60 10.24
N GLU A 74 -2.10 -0.58 11.55
CA GLU A 74 -2.81 0.52 12.21
C GLU A 74 -2.10 1.86 12.02
N ASP A 75 -0.77 1.86 11.94
CA ASP A 75 0.03 3.06 11.74
C ASP A 75 -0.27 3.69 10.38
N ASP A 76 -0.38 2.86 9.32
CA ASP A 76 -0.73 3.33 7.98
C ASP A 76 -2.11 3.99 7.95
N LEU A 77 -3.08 3.41 8.64
CA LEU A 77 -4.44 3.96 8.72
C LEU A 77 -4.46 5.29 9.47
N ILE A 78 -3.69 5.41 10.54
CA ILE A 78 -3.55 6.65 11.31
C ILE A 78 -2.93 7.74 10.43
N ILE A 79 -1.84 7.41 9.73
CA ILE A 79 -1.15 8.34 8.84
C ILE A 79 -2.11 8.82 7.74
N ASP A 80 -2.84 7.93 7.09
CA ASP A 80 -3.80 8.30 6.06
C ASP A 80 -4.90 9.22 6.59
N THR A 81 -5.40 8.93 7.79
CA THR A 81 -6.43 9.76 8.42
C THR A 81 -5.92 11.17 8.69
N ILE A 82 -4.69 11.30 9.19
CA ILE A 82 -4.08 12.60 9.47
C ILE A 82 -3.78 13.34 8.16
N LEU A 83 -3.28 12.64 7.13
CA LEU A 83 -2.99 13.26 5.84
C LEU A 83 -4.25 13.73 5.10
N ALA A 84 -5.40 13.16 5.41
CA ALA A 84 -6.68 13.59 4.87
C ALA A 84 -7.19 14.89 5.51
N ASP A 85 -6.61 15.30 6.64
CA ASP A 85 -6.95 16.58 7.27
C ASP A 85 -6.44 17.74 6.41
N GLU A 86 -7.30 18.72 6.21
CA GLU A 86 -6.98 19.89 5.40
C GLU A 86 -6.19 20.98 6.18
N ASP A 87 -5.93 20.76 7.44
CA ASP A 87 -5.20 21.70 8.28
C ASP A 87 -3.71 21.75 7.90
N ASP A 88 -3.27 22.90 7.42
CA ASP A 88 -1.88 23.13 7.02
C ASP A 88 -0.89 22.95 8.18
N PHE A 89 -1.31 23.22 9.40
CA PHE A 89 -0.48 23.02 10.59
C PHE A 89 -0.20 21.54 10.82
N VAL A 90 -1.23 20.71 10.74
CA VAL A 90 -1.11 19.24 10.89
C VAL A 90 -0.18 18.68 9.81
N ARG A 91 -0.32 19.13 8.57
CA ARG A 91 0.56 18.71 7.47
C ARG A 91 2.01 19.12 7.72
N ALA A 92 2.24 20.34 8.22
CA ALA A 92 3.59 20.83 8.53
C ALA A 92 4.24 20.01 9.65
N VAL A 93 3.47 19.66 10.69
CA VAL A 93 3.94 18.80 11.79
C VAL A 93 4.36 17.43 11.24
N LEU A 94 3.55 16.82 10.38
CA LEU A 94 3.85 15.52 9.79
C LEU A 94 5.13 15.57 8.93
N LYS A 95 5.28 16.61 8.13
CA LYS A 95 6.49 16.78 7.33
C LYS A 95 7.73 16.95 8.21
N GLY A 96 7.62 17.68 9.31
CA GLY A 96 8.69 17.83 10.28
C GLY A 96 9.09 16.49 10.90
N ILE A 97 8.12 15.70 11.29
CA ILE A 97 8.34 14.35 11.85
C ILE A 97 9.05 13.45 10.84
N ALA A 98 8.59 13.45 9.59
CA ALA A 98 9.17 12.63 8.52
C ALA A 98 10.65 12.97 8.25
N LYS A 99 11.04 14.23 8.44
CA LYS A 99 12.41 14.71 8.23
C LYS A 99 13.33 14.46 9.44
N THR A 100 12.77 14.12 10.59
CA THR A 100 13.54 13.92 11.82
C THR A 100 13.91 12.44 11.95
N PRO A 101 15.21 12.11 12.14
CA PRO A 101 15.59 10.73 12.41
C PRO A 101 14.86 10.19 13.64
N GLY A 102 14.20 9.03 13.49
CA GLY A 102 13.41 8.43 14.56
C GLY A 102 12.12 9.16 14.90
N GLY A 103 11.72 10.15 14.10
CA GLY A 103 10.52 10.94 14.34
C GLY A 103 9.24 10.12 14.32
N TRP A 104 9.11 9.18 13.39
CA TRP A 104 7.95 8.28 13.29
C TRP A 104 7.82 7.37 14.50
N GLU A 105 8.93 6.89 15.02
CA GLU A 105 8.94 6.05 16.24
C GLU A 105 8.41 6.81 17.44
N LYS A 106 8.86 8.04 17.63
CA LYS A 106 8.39 8.92 18.71
C LYS A 106 6.91 9.24 18.55
N MET A 107 6.49 9.53 17.33
CA MET A 107 5.09 9.81 17.01
C MET A 107 4.20 8.61 17.33
N ARG A 108 4.63 7.40 16.96
CA ARG A 108 3.92 6.17 17.25
C ARG A 108 3.70 6.00 18.76
N GLN A 109 4.75 6.24 19.55
CA GLN A 109 4.67 6.16 21.01
C GLN A 109 3.64 7.16 21.57
N ILE A 110 3.64 8.39 21.06
CA ILE A 110 2.70 9.43 21.46
C ILE A 110 1.27 9.02 21.11
N PHE A 111 1.04 8.53 19.90
CA PHE A 111 -0.30 8.07 19.48
C PHE A 111 -0.79 6.90 20.32
N THR A 112 0.08 5.95 20.62
CA THR A 112 -0.28 4.82 21.49
C THR A 112 -0.70 5.31 22.88
N ALA A 113 0.04 6.24 23.46
CA ALA A 113 -0.29 6.81 24.75
C ALA A 113 -1.63 7.56 24.73
N ILE A 114 -1.89 8.34 23.68
CA ILE A 114 -3.15 9.05 23.50
C ILE A 114 -4.32 8.05 23.39
N GLN A 115 -4.14 7.01 22.62
CA GLN A 115 -5.17 5.98 22.42
C GLN A 115 -5.50 5.28 23.73
N GLN A 116 -4.48 4.93 24.51
CA GLN A 116 -4.68 4.31 25.83
C GLN A 116 -5.43 5.23 26.77
N GLU A 117 -5.12 6.52 26.77
CA GLU A 117 -5.82 7.51 27.59
C GLU A 117 -7.30 7.64 27.21
N LEU A 118 -7.58 7.69 25.90
CA LEU A 118 -8.95 7.74 25.41
C LEU A 118 -9.74 6.48 25.75
N ASP A 119 -9.12 5.32 25.64
CA ASP A 119 -9.76 4.05 25.99
C ASP A 119 -10.02 3.94 27.49
N ALA A 120 -9.11 4.45 28.33
CA ALA A 120 -9.29 4.50 29.77
C ALA A 120 -10.48 5.39 30.16
N GLN A 121 -10.65 6.53 29.49
CA GLN A 121 -11.81 7.43 29.72
C GLN A 121 -13.13 6.77 29.35
N LYS A 122 -13.15 5.99 28.26
CA LYS A 122 -14.35 5.27 27.84
C LYS A 122 -14.76 4.14 28.78
N LYS A 123 -13.81 3.60 29.55
CA LYS A 123 -14.05 2.49 30.49
C LYS A 123 -14.45 2.94 31.88
N GLU A 124 -14.38 4.23 32.18
CA GLU A 124 -14.80 4.73 33.49
C GLU A 124 -16.32 4.56 33.64
N PRO A 125 -16.76 3.88 34.70
CA PRO A 125 -18.19 3.74 34.92
C PRO A 125 -18.84 5.10 35.21
N GLU A 126 -19.93 5.38 34.51
CA GLU A 126 -20.78 6.51 34.85
C GLU A 126 -21.42 6.24 36.18
N GLU A 127 -21.17 7.07 37.16
CA GLU A 127 -21.89 7.02 38.43
C GLU A 127 -23.21 7.73 38.31
#